data_658367bbb63af4fc9533a68e2e00da11
#
_entry.id   658367bbb63af4fc9533a68e2e00da11
#
_cell.length_a   1.000
_cell.length_b   1.000
_cell.length_c   1.000
_cell.angle_alpha   90.00
_cell.angle_beta   90.00
_cell.angle_gamma   90.00
#
_symmetry.space_group_name_H-M   'P 1'
#
loop_
_entity.id
_entity.type
_entity.pdbx_description
1 polymer ?
#
loop_
_entity_poly.entity_id
_entity_poly.type
_entity_poly.pdbx_seq_one_letter_code
_entity_poly.pdbx_strand_id
1 'polypeptide(L)'
;MMTQEAILYYADHPADFVEDLLHVTPDKNQRAILNSVAQNQMTSVRSGHGIGKSAVEAWTVIWFMSTRPFPKIPCTAPTQHQLFDILWAEISKWLRNNKALERELMWTKEKVYMKQYPEEWFAVARTASKPDALQGFHADDILYIIDEASGVDDKVFEPVLGALSTSGARLLMCGNPTQLSGFFYDSHHKNRGSYTTFHVDGRNSSRVSDDFVKTIIQMYGEDSDVFRVRVA
;
A
#
# COMPACT_ATOMS: atom_id res chain seq x y z
N MET A 1 -1.11 12.15 21.95
CA MET A 1 -1.56 12.83 20.70
C MET A 1 -0.42 13.67 20.14
N MET A 2 -0.23 13.63 18.82
CA MET A 2 0.66 14.57 18.14
C MET A 2 0.11 16.00 18.25
N THR A 3 0.99 17.00 18.21
CA THR A 3 0.58 18.40 18.09
C THR A 3 -0.01 18.66 16.70
N GLN A 4 -0.82 19.68 16.55
CA GLN A 4 -1.38 20.06 15.25
C GLN A 4 -0.27 20.37 14.22
N GLU A 5 0.80 21.02 14.66
CA GLU A 5 1.97 21.32 13.82
C GLU A 5 2.65 20.04 13.33
N ALA A 6 2.84 19.04 14.20
CA ALA A 6 3.40 17.75 13.82
C ALA A 6 2.51 16.99 12.84
N ILE A 7 1.17 17.04 13.04
CA ILE A 7 0.22 16.42 12.11
C ILE A 7 0.34 17.05 10.72
N LEU A 8 0.39 18.37 10.62
CA LEU A 8 0.54 19.08 9.34
C LEU A 8 1.89 18.76 8.68
N TYR A 9 2.98 18.74 9.44
CA TYR A 9 4.30 18.36 8.92
C TYR A 9 4.29 16.93 8.34
N TYR A 10 3.87 15.95 9.14
CA TYR A 10 3.87 14.55 8.71
C TYR A 10 2.84 14.26 7.61
N ALA A 11 1.81 15.10 7.45
CA ALA A 11 0.86 14.96 6.36
C ALA A 11 1.55 14.99 4.98
N ASP A 12 2.62 15.76 4.84
CA ASP A 12 3.41 15.89 3.61
C ASP A 12 4.73 15.10 3.65
N HIS A 13 5.11 14.57 4.84
CA HIS A 13 6.38 13.87 5.08
C HIS A 13 6.17 12.46 5.66
N PRO A 14 5.53 11.54 4.91
CA PRO A 14 5.20 10.20 5.42
C PRO A 14 6.41 9.36 5.76
N ALA A 15 7.53 9.55 5.08
CA ALA A 15 8.75 8.81 5.39
C ALA A 15 9.35 9.22 6.74
N ASP A 16 9.26 10.51 7.09
CA ASP A 16 9.71 11.00 8.39
C ASP A 16 8.74 10.57 9.50
N PHE A 17 7.42 10.53 9.23
CA PHE A 17 6.45 9.90 10.13
C PHE A 17 6.83 8.45 10.47
N VAL A 18 7.24 7.67 9.47
CA VAL A 18 7.65 6.27 9.68
C VAL A 18 8.92 6.20 10.52
N GLU A 19 9.91 7.03 10.26
CA GLU A 19 11.17 7.06 11.04
C GLU A 19 10.92 7.48 12.47
N ASP A 20 10.23 8.59 12.69
CA ASP A 20 10.10 9.21 14.01
C ASP A 20 9.08 8.46 14.90
N LEU A 21 7.99 7.98 14.32
CA LEU A 21 6.90 7.38 15.10
C LEU A 21 6.89 5.84 15.05
N LEU A 22 7.23 5.23 13.93
CA LEU A 22 7.30 3.76 13.85
C LEU A 22 8.70 3.22 14.13
N HIS A 23 9.70 4.12 14.31
CA HIS A 23 11.08 3.80 14.67
C HIS A 23 11.75 2.80 13.70
N VAL A 24 11.50 2.98 12.42
CA VAL A 24 12.10 2.20 11.34
C VAL A 24 12.54 3.11 10.21
N THR A 25 13.73 2.89 9.67
CA THR A 25 14.24 3.65 8.54
C THR A 25 13.80 3.01 7.23
N PRO A 26 12.91 3.65 6.45
CA PRO A 26 12.57 3.19 5.10
C PRO A 26 13.81 3.21 4.21
N ASP A 27 14.00 2.20 3.39
CA ASP A 27 15.02 2.25 2.36
C ASP A 27 14.68 3.30 1.28
N LYS A 28 15.60 3.54 0.34
CA LYS A 28 15.45 4.57 -0.69
C LYS A 28 14.15 4.40 -1.50
N ASN A 29 13.81 3.15 -1.88
CA ASN A 29 12.61 2.87 -2.66
C ASN A 29 11.35 3.06 -1.82
N GLN A 30 11.35 2.54 -0.60
CA GLN A 30 10.23 2.69 0.34
C GLN A 30 9.95 4.16 0.65
N ARG A 31 10.99 4.96 0.91
CA ARG A 31 10.87 6.42 1.11
C ARG A 31 10.27 7.11 -0.11
N ALA A 32 10.73 6.76 -1.30
CA ALA A 32 10.22 7.36 -2.53
C ALA A 32 8.74 7.01 -2.78
N ILE A 33 8.32 5.77 -2.50
CA ILE A 33 6.93 5.33 -2.62
C ILE A 33 6.04 6.06 -1.61
N LEU A 34 6.44 6.13 -0.33
CA LEU A 34 5.71 6.86 0.71
C LEU A 34 5.49 8.32 0.31
N ASN A 35 6.55 9.02 -0.08
CA ASN A 35 6.48 10.43 -0.49
C ASN A 35 5.61 10.61 -1.74
N SER A 36 5.63 9.64 -2.67
CA SER A 36 4.75 9.67 -3.83
C SER A 36 3.27 9.64 -3.44
N VAL A 37 2.87 8.84 -2.48
CA VAL A 37 1.46 8.79 -2.02
C VAL A 37 1.01 10.11 -1.40
N ALA A 38 1.90 10.83 -0.72
CA ALA A 38 1.57 12.17 -0.20
C ALA A 38 1.36 13.19 -1.32
N GLN A 39 2.17 13.12 -2.37
CA GLN A 39 2.26 14.15 -3.43
C GLN A 39 1.39 13.88 -4.66
N ASN A 40 0.99 12.62 -4.89
CA ASN A 40 0.30 12.21 -6.12
C ASN A 40 -0.98 11.43 -5.80
N GLN A 41 -1.98 11.57 -6.66
CA GLN A 41 -3.23 10.82 -6.50
C GLN A 41 -3.09 9.33 -6.77
N MET A 42 -2.26 8.95 -7.74
CA MET A 42 -2.13 7.55 -8.17
C MET A 42 -0.68 7.11 -8.18
N THR A 43 -0.34 6.20 -7.26
CA THR A 43 0.97 5.57 -7.17
C THR A 43 0.85 4.08 -7.48
N SER A 44 1.64 3.59 -8.43
CA SER A 44 1.68 2.19 -8.84
C SER A 44 3.08 1.61 -8.73
N VAL A 45 3.22 0.51 -8.00
CA VAL A 45 4.51 -0.11 -7.68
C VAL A 45 4.56 -1.55 -8.18
N ARG A 46 5.36 -1.81 -9.20
CA ARG A 46 5.70 -3.17 -9.61
C ARG A 46 7.07 -3.56 -9.08
N SER A 47 7.19 -4.80 -8.61
CA SER A 47 8.47 -5.27 -8.08
C SER A 47 8.56 -6.79 -8.02
N GLY A 48 9.75 -7.31 -7.77
CA GLY A 48 9.96 -8.67 -7.33
C GLY A 48 9.46 -8.95 -5.90
N HIS A 49 9.75 -10.14 -5.40
CA HIS A 49 9.44 -10.54 -4.02
C HIS A 49 10.44 -9.94 -3.02
N GLY A 50 10.01 -9.80 -1.75
CA GLY A 50 10.90 -9.51 -0.63
C GLY A 50 11.33 -8.04 -0.48
N ILE A 51 10.88 -7.12 -1.34
CA ILE A 51 11.27 -5.69 -1.26
C ILE A 51 10.55 -4.91 -0.15
N GLY A 52 9.64 -5.55 0.59
CA GLY A 52 8.92 -4.93 1.71
C GLY A 52 7.68 -4.12 1.31
N LYS A 53 6.98 -4.48 0.23
CA LYS A 53 5.70 -3.86 -0.19
C LYS A 53 4.69 -3.76 0.95
N SER A 54 4.39 -4.89 1.59
CA SER A 54 3.37 -4.95 2.66
C SER A 54 3.71 -4.05 3.85
N ALA A 55 5.01 -3.85 4.15
CA ALA A 55 5.42 -2.89 5.17
C ALA A 55 5.12 -1.45 4.75
N VAL A 56 5.44 -1.06 3.50
CA VAL A 56 5.13 0.27 2.96
C VAL A 56 3.62 0.53 2.98
N GLU A 57 2.81 -0.44 2.54
CA GLU A 57 1.35 -0.35 2.56
C GLU A 57 0.81 -0.19 3.98
N ALA A 58 1.30 -0.99 4.93
CA ALA A 58 0.92 -0.88 6.33
C ALA A 58 1.30 0.48 6.95
N TRP A 59 2.52 0.97 6.67
CA TRP A 59 2.95 2.31 7.11
C TRP A 59 2.10 3.42 6.48
N THR A 60 1.75 3.28 5.21
CA THR A 60 0.88 4.23 4.50
C THR A 60 -0.51 4.29 5.13
N VAL A 61 -1.10 3.14 5.50
CA VAL A 61 -2.38 3.09 6.22
C VAL A 61 -2.28 3.81 7.57
N ILE A 62 -1.26 3.50 8.37
CA ILE A 62 -1.09 4.09 9.71
C ILE A 62 -0.82 5.58 9.61
N TRP A 63 0.02 6.01 8.69
CA TRP A 63 0.30 7.42 8.41
C TRP A 63 -0.96 8.18 8.03
N PHE A 64 -1.73 7.69 7.07
CA PHE A 64 -2.94 8.36 6.58
C PHE A 64 -4.01 8.45 7.67
N MET A 65 -4.19 7.37 8.47
CA MET A 65 -5.05 7.36 9.66
C MET A 65 -4.65 8.39 10.71
N SER A 66 -3.35 8.69 10.83
CA SER A 66 -2.80 9.54 11.89
C SER A 66 -2.69 11.02 11.50
N THR A 67 -2.76 11.34 10.21
CA THR A 67 -2.48 12.69 9.68
C THR A 67 -3.64 13.34 8.93
N ARG A 68 -4.73 12.61 8.69
CA ARG A 68 -5.94 13.12 8.03
C ARG A 68 -7.13 13.03 8.97
N PRO A 69 -8.04 14.03 8.98
CA PRO A 69 -9.27 13.96 9.75
C PRO A 69 -10.29 13.05 9.06
N PHE A 70 -10.88 12.13 9.80
CA PHE A 70 -11.96 11.26 9.35
C PHE A 70 -11.71 10.53 8.03
N PRO A 71 -10.48 9.99 7.78
CA PRO A 71 -10.16 9.32 6.53
C PRO A 71 -10.88 7.99 6.43
N LYS A 72 -11.10 7.53 5.20
CA LYS A 72 -11.52 6.17 4.92
C LYS A 72 -10.48 5.46 4.08
N ILE A 73 -10.07 4.27 4.52
CA ILE A 73 -8.99 3.53 3.85
C ILE A 73 -9.47 2.11 3.54
N PRO A 74 -10.18 1.89 2.43
CA PRO A 74 -10.46 0.55 1.95
C PRO A 74 -9.19 -0.11 1.42
N CYS A 75 -8.87 -1.28 2.01
CA CYS A 75 -7.73 -2.11 1.62
C CYS A 75 -8.23 -3.41 1.00
N THR A 76 -7.65 -3.82 -0.12
CA THR A 76 -8.00 -5.06 -0.79
C THR A 76 -6.80 -5.83 -1.31
N ALA A 77 -7.01 -7.12 -1.57
CA ALA A 77 -6.08 -8.02 -2.23
C ALA A 77 -6.89 -9.12 -2.96
N PRO A 78 -6.29 -9.86 -3.91
CA PRO A 78 -6.99 -10.91 -4.66
C PRO A 78 -7.59 -12.01 -3.78
N THR A 79 -6.92 -12.36 -2.69
CA THR A 79 -7.34 -13.44 -1.80
C THR A 79 -7.47 -12.99 -0.34
N GLN A 80 -8.30 -13.70 0.43
CA GLN A 80 -8.42 -13.48 1.87
C GLN A 80 -7.07 -13.66 2.59
N HIS A 81 -6.29 -14.66 2.21
CA HIS A 81 -4.98 -14.93 2.78
C HIS A 81 -4.04 -13.72 2.60
N GLN A 82 -3.91 -13.20 1.39
CA GLN A 82 -3.07 -12.03 1.11
C GLN A 82 -3.53 -10.80 1.91
N LEU A 83 -4.81 -10.56 1.96
CA LEU A 83 -5.36 -9.42 2.67
C LEU A 83 -5.21 -9.54 4.20
N PHE A 84 -5.69 -10.63 4.79
CA PHE A 84 -5.79 -10.74 6.25
C PHE A 84 -4.52 -11.27 6.91
N ASP A 85 -3.87 -12.27 6.31
CA ASP A 85 -2.73 -12.92 6.94
C ASP A 85 -1.40 -12.23 6.61
N ILE A 86 -1.37 -11.38 5.56
CA ILE A 86 -0.18 -10.64 5.17
C ILE A 86 -0.35 -9.14 5.47
N LEU A 87 -1.16 -8.41 4.70
CA LEU A 87 -1.28 -6.96 4.86
C LEU A 87 -1.86 -6.58 6.22
N TRP A 88 -2.98 -7.18 6.61
CA TRP A 88 -3.68 -6.83 7.85
C TRP A 88 -2.88 -7.22 9.10
N ALA A 89 -2.17 -8.34 9.03
CA ALA A 89 -1.24 -8.76 10.08
C ALA A 89 -0.04 -7.79 10.20
N GLU A 90 0.47 -7.29 9.08
CA GLU A 90 1.58 -6.32 9.09
C GLU A 90 1.12 -4.99 9.72
N ILE A 91 -0.08 -4.49 9.41
CA ILE A 91 -0.66 -3.31 10.09
C ILE A 91 -0.76 -3.55 11.61
N SER A 92 -1.27 -4.71 12.03
CA SER A 92 -1.36 -5.08 13.45
C SER A 92 -0.01 -5.05 14.16
N LYS A 93 1.02 -5.60 13.52
CA LYS A 93 2.39 -5.63 14.03
C LYS A 93 2.91 -4.22 14.32
N TRP A 94 2.78 -3.30 13.37
CA TRP A 94 3.26 -1.93 13.52
C TRP A 94 2.48 -1.14 14.58
N LEU A 95 1.16 -1.33 14.68
CA LEU A 95 0.35 -0.69 15.71
C LEU A 95 0.72 -1.16 17.11
N ARG A 96 0.88 -2.48 17.32
CA ARG A 96 1.25 -3.06 18.65
C ARG A 96 2.62 -2.61 19.11
N ASN A 97 3.54 -2.31 18.20
CA ASN A 97 4.88 -1.85 18.52
C ASN A 97 4.93 -0.37 18.90
N ASN A 98 3.81 0.36 18.77
CA ASN A 98 3.72 1.76 19.12
C ASN A 98 2.58 2.03 20.11
N LYS A 99 2.94 2.17 21.39
CA LYS A 99 1.97 2.41 22.47
C LYS A 99 1.16 3.70 22.34
N ALA A 100 1.71 4.73 21.68
CA ALA A 100 1.00 5.98 21.48
C ALA A 100 -0.12 5.79 20.43
N LEU A 101 0.17 5.12 19.32
CA LEU A 101 -0.83 4.78 18.32
C LEU A 101 -1.85 3.76 18.84
N GLU A 102 -1.42 2.76 19.61
CA GLU A 102 -2.31 1.76 20.22
C GLU A 102 -3.32 2.39 21.20
N ARG A 103 -3.00 3.51 21.83
CA ARG A 103 -3.96 4.24 22.68
C ARG A 103 -5.09 4.88 21.90
N GLU A 104 -4.81 5.39 20.71
CA GLU A 104 -5.76 6.13 19.87
C GLU A 104 -6.51 5.20 18.90
N LEU A 105 -5.79 4.24 18.29
CA LEU A 105 -6.32 3.34 17.29
C LEU A 105 -6.66 1.97 17.88
N MET A 106 -7.73 1.37 17.39
CA MET A 106 -8.12 0.01 17.68
C MET A 106 -8.00 -0.83 16.41
N TRP A 107 -7.27 -1.95 16.50
CA TRP A 107 -7.20 -2.95 15.46
C TRP A 107 -8.17 -4.09 15.77
N THR A 108 -8.92 -4.50 14.76
CA THR A 108 -9.74 -5.72 14.75
C THR A 108 -9.43 -6.54 13.51
N LYS A 109 -9.99 -7.73 13.40
CA LYS A 109 -9.78 -8.62 12.26
C LYS A 109 -10.14 -7.98 10.90
N GLU A 110 -11.09 -7.04 10.86
CA GLU A 110 -11.60 -6.46 9.63
C GLU A 110 -11.41 -4.95 9.53
N LYS A 111 -11.18 -4.26 10.65
CA LYS A 111 -11.19 -2.80 10.73
C LYS A 111 -10.09 -2.29 11.67
N VAL A 112 -9.41 -1.23 11.25
CA VAL A 112 -8.62 -0.38 12.15
C VAL A 112 -9.34 0.96 12.24
N TYR A 113 -9.60 1.45 13.44
CA TYR A 113 -10.38 2.67 13.60
C TYR A 113 -9.89 3.54 14.75
N MET A 114 -10.17 4.83 14.67
CA MET A 114 -10.00 5.79 15.77
C MET A 114 -11.03 5.48 16.84
N LYS A 115 -10.58 5.23 18.09
CA LYS A 115 -11.47 4.80 19.19
C LYS A 115 -12.60 5.76 19.48
N GLN A 116 -12.36 7.07 19.29
CA GLN A 116 -13.38 8.11 19.52
C GLN A 116 -14.42 8.20 18.39
N TYR A 117 -14.08 7.72 17.16
CA TYR A 117 -14.90 7.86 15.96
C TYR A 117 -14.90 6.57 15.12
N PRO A 118 -15.38 5.44 15.67
CA PRO A 118 -15.19 4.13 15.05
C PRO A 118 -15.94 3.94 13.73
N GLU A 119 -16.99 4.72 13.47
CA GLU A 119 -17.80 4.62 12.25
C GLU A 119 -17.37 5.59 11.15
N GLU A 120 -16.61 6.63 11.50
CA GLU A 120 -16.29 7.71 10.58
C GLU A 120 -14.82 7.74 10.20
N TRP A 121 -13.93 7.21 11.05
CA TRP A 121 -12.47 7.29 10.91
C TRP A 121 -11.84 5.91 10.97
N PHE A 122 -11.64 5.30 9.78
CA PHE A 122 -11.20 3.90 9.76
C PHE A 122 -10.48 3.47 8.47
N ALA A 123 -9.68 2.41 8.61
CA ALA A 123 -9.26 1.53 7.54
C ALA A 123 -10.03 0.21 7.63
N VAL A 124 -10.36 -0.39 6.49
CA VAL A 124 -11.17 -1.62 6.43
C VAL A 124 -10.65 -2.59 5.39
N ALA A 125 -10.57 -3.87 5.76
CA ALA A 125 -10.22 -4.95 4.86
C ALA A 125 -11.46 -5.41 4.07
N ARG A 126 -11.36 -5.44 2.74
CA ARG A 126 -12.40 -5.92 1.82
C ARG A 126 -11.76 -6.81 0.75
N THR A 127 -12.14 -8.07 0.68
CA THR A 127 -11.63 -8.96 -0.37
C THR A 127 -12.13 -8.55 -1.75
N ALA A 128 -11.26 -8.62 -2.76
CA ALA A 128 -11.59 -8.31 -4.15
C ALA A 128 -12.46 -9.37 -4.83
N SER A 129 -13.23 -10.16 -4.07
CA SER A 129 -14.07 -11.24 -4.59
C SER A 129 -15.34 -10.77 -5.30
N LYS A 130 -15.71 -9.50 -5.14
CA LYS A 130 -16.88 -8.89 -5.77
C LYS A 130 -16.51 -7.53 -6.35
N PRO A 131 -17.10 -7.13 -7.49
CA PRO A 131 -16.85 -5.82 -8.10
C PRO A 131 -17.18 -4.63 -7.20
N ASP A 132 -18.16 -4.79 -6.31
CA ASP A 132 -18.66 -3.77 -5.38
C ASP A 132 -17.89 -3.70 -4.06
N ALA A 133 -16.82 -4.49 -3.91
CA ALA A 133 -16.02 -4.55 -2.67
C ALA A 133 -15.49 -3.18 -2.20
N LEU A 134 -15.17 -2.30 -3.14
CA LEU A 134 -14.63 -0.96 -2.90
C LEU A 134 -15.65 0.17 -3.14
N GLN A 135 -16.95 -0.15 -3.30
CA GLN A 135 -18.01 0.84 -3.46
C GLN A 135 -18.47 1.45 -2.13
N GLY A 136 -19.08 2.63 -2.22
CA GLY A 136 -19.78 3.27 -1.10
C GLY A 136 -18.88 3.96 -0.06
N PHE A 137 -17.57 4.07 -0.32
CA PHE A 137 -16.69 4.86 0.52
C PHE A 137 -16.67 6.32 0.05
N HIS A 138 -17.12 7.22 0.92
CA HIS A 138 -17.12 8.66 0.70
C HIS A 138 -16.46 9.36 1.88
N ALA A 139 -15.45 10.16 1.61
CA ALA A 139 -14.76 11.02 2.56
C ALA A 139 -13.99 12.10 1.78
N ASP A 140 -13.68 13.21 2.44
CA ASP A 140 -12.81 14.24 1.85
C ASP A 140 -11.40 13.69 1.64
N ASP A 141 -10.91 12.89 2.60
CA ASP A 141 -9.66 12.15 2.54
C ASP A 141 -9.94 10.65 2.42
N ILE A 142 -9.64 10.06 1.27
CA ILE A 142 -9.79 8.63 1.02
C ILE A 142 -8.52 8.04 0.42
N LEU A 143 -8.09 6.87 0.92
CA LEU A 143 -6.92 6.16 0.42
C LEU A 143 -7.30 4.71 0.08
N TYR A 144 -7.17 4.34 -1.17
CA TYR A 144 -7.30 2.94 -1.60
C TYR A 144 -5.94 2.27 -1.56
N ILE A 145 -5.85 1.13 -0.87
CA ILE A 145 -4.69 0.24 -0.88
C ILE A 145 -5.06 -1.05 -1.60
N ILE A 146 -4.32 -1.37 -2.67
CA ILE A 146 -4.55 -2.58 -3.46
C ILE A 146 -3.25 -3.37 -3.51
N ASP A 147 -3.16 -4.38 -2.63
CA ASP A 147 -2.02 -5.30 -2.58
C ASP A 147 -2.19 -6.40 -3.62
N GLU A 148 -1.06 -6.87 -4.16
CA GLU A 148 -1.00 -7.85 -5.26
C GLU A 148 -1.96 -7.51 -6.42
N ALA A 149 -1.95 -6.23 -6.81
CA ALA A 149 -2.90 -5.61 -7.74
C ALA A 149 -2.99 -6.30 -9.11
N SER A 150 -1.94 -7.01 -9.53
CA SER A 150 -1.92 -7.80 -10.77
C SER A 150 -2.95 -8.93 -10.78
N GLY A 151 -3.37 -9.41 -9.61
CA GLY A 151 -4.37 -10.48 -9.45
C GLY A 151 -5.79 -9.98 -9.19
N VAL A 152 -6.01 -8.67 -9.12
CA VAL A 152 -7.33 -8.07 -8.86
C VAL A 152 -8.08 -7.85 -10.17
N ASP A 153 -9.36 -8.27 -10.24
CA ASP A 153 -10.22 -8.06 -11.41
C ASP A 153 -10.41 -6.56 -11.71
N ASP A 154 -10.35 -6.21 -13.00
CA ASP A 154 -10.43 -4.81 -13.45
C ASP A 154 -11.71 -4.09 -12.97
N LYS A 155 -12.82 -4.80 -12.81
CA LYS A 155 -14.08 -4.23 -12.32
C LYS A 155 -14.02 -3.71 -10.89
N VAL A 156 -13.09 -4.22 -10.09
CA VAL A 156 -12.88 -3.74 -8.70
C VAL A 156 -12.29 -2.33 -8.68
N PHE A 157 -11.59 -1.92 -9.75
CA PHE A 157 -11.00 -0.58 -9.86
C PHE A 157 -11.99 0.51 -10.32
N GLU A 158 -13.14 0.15 -10.91
CA GLU A 158 -14.13 1.13 -11.40
C GLU A 158 -14.60 2.10 -10.29
N PRO A 159 -15.00 1.63 -9.08
CA PRO A 159 -15.36 2.53 -7.98
C PRO A 159 -14.21 3.41 -7.50
N VAL A 160 -12.98 2.90 -7.55
CA VAL A 160 -11.77 3.64 -7.16
C VAL A 160 -11.56 4.84 -8.08
N LEU A 161 -11.66 4.64 -9.40
CA LEU A 161 -11.54 5.73 -10.38
C LEU A 161 -12.60 6.81 -10.16
N GLY A 162 -13.84 6.43 -9.83
CA GLY A 162 -14.89 7.38 -9.49
C GLY A 162 -14.55 8.24 -8.28
N ALA A 163 -13.97 7.64 -7.24
CA ALA A 163 -13.57 8.33 -6.02
C ALA A 163 -12.39 9.31 -6.23
N LEU A 164 -11.51 9.03 -7.20
CA LEU A 164 -10.37 9.90 -7.53
C LEU A 164 -10.77 11.25 -8.15
N SER A 165 -12.05 11.50 -8.39
CA SER A 165 -12.56 12.84 -8.70
C SER A 165 -12.42 13.82 -7.54
N THR A 166 -12.27 13.34 -6.30
CA THR A 166 -12.03 14.14 -5.10
C THR A 166 -10.53 14.42 -4.94
N SER A 167 -10.15 15.66 -4.64
CA SER A 167 -8.73 16.07 -4.52
C SER A 167 -7.96 15.36 -3.39
N GLY A 168 -8.65 15.01 -2.29
CA GLY A 168 -8.10 14.25 -1.15
C GLY A 168 -8.00 12.74 -1.40
N ALA A 169 -8.53 12.24 -2.53
CA ALA A 169 -8.47 10.83 -2.86
C ALA A 169 -7.07 10.40 -3.33
N ARG A 170 -6.64 9.23 -2.86
CA ARG A 170 -5.34 8.62 -3.19
C ARG A 170 -5.51 7.14 -3.51
N LEU A 171 -4.64 6.64 -4.37
CA LEU A 171 -4.53 5.22 -4.72
C LEU A 171 -3.07 4.78 -4.61
N LEU A 172 -2.83 3.73 -3.84
CA LEU A 172 -1.58 2.97 -3.86
C LEU A 172 -1.87 1.55 -4.32
N MET A 173 -1.25 1.15 -5.41
CA MET A 173 -1.27 -0.22 -5.92
C MET A 173 0.13 -0.81 -5.84
N CYS A 174 0.25 -1.99 -5.26
CA CYS A 174 1.49 -2.75 -5.26
C CYS A 174 1.25 -4.15 -5.83
N GLY A 175 2.25 -4.71 -6.50
CA GLY A 175 2.14 -6.09 -6.99
C GLY A 175 3.37 -6.57 -7.75
N ASN A 176 3.43 -7.88 -7.90
CA ASN A 176 4.35 -8.52 -8.84
C ASN A 176 3.71 -8.50 -10.24
N PRO A 177 4.49 -8.27 -11.32
CA PRO A 177 3.94 -8.16 -12.68
C PRO A 177 3.63 -9.55 -13.27
N THR A 178 2.59 -10.21 -12.74
CA THR A 178 2.22 -11.60 -13.11
C THR A 178 1.30 -11.68 -14.33
N GLN A 179 0.70 -10.54 -14.76
CA GLN A 179 -0.19 -10.46 -15.90
C GLN A 179 0.34 -9.49 -16.94
N LEU A 180 0.07 -9.76 -18.23
CA LEU A 180 0.44 -8.92 -19.38
C LEU A 180 -0.74 -8.07 -19.88
N SER A 181 -1.78 -7.92 -19.09
CA SER A 181 -2.96 -7.11 -19.37
C SER A 181 -3.65 -6.75 -18.06
N GLY A 182 -4.66 -5.87 -18.13
CA GLY A 182 -5.47 -5.45 -16.99
C GLY A 182 -5.00 -4.13 -16.39
N PHE A 183 -5.76 -3.65 -15.42
CA PHE A 183 -5.63 -2.32 -14.86
C PHE A 183 -4.22 -2.03 -14.30
N PHE A 184 -3.66 -2.98 -13.54
CA PHE A 184 -2.32 -2.83 -12.97
C PHE A 184 -1.23 -2.82 -14.07
N TYR A 185 -1.32 -3.73 -15.05
CA TYR A 185 -0.41 -3.72 -16.19
C TYR A 185 -0.47 -2.40 -16.96
N ASP A 186 -1.68 -1.93 -17.25
CA ASP A 186 -1.92 -0.69 -17.98
C ASP A 186 -1.35 0.55 -17.28
N SER A 187 -1.34 0.56 -15.93
CA SER A 187 -0.77 1.65 -15.14
C SER A 187 0.75 1.83 -15.38
N HIS A 188 1.45 0.78 -15.78
CA HIS A 188 2.87 0.80 -16.14
C HIS A 188 3.11 0.94 -17.66
N HIS A 189 2.07 0.88 -18.49
CA HIS A 189 2.14 0.89 -19.94
C HIS A 189 1.30 2.00 -20.57
N LYS A 190 0.14 1.69 -21.12
CA LYS A 190 -0.67 2.66 -21.89
C LYS A 190 -1.20 3.82 -21.05
N ASN A 191 -1.47 3.59 -19.76
CA ASN A 191 -2.00 4.60 -18.84
C ASN A 191 -0.92 5.24 -17.94
N ARG A 192 0.38 4.97 -18.21
CA ARG A 192 1.50 5.41 -17.38
C ARG A 192 1.52 6.91 -17.09
N GLY A 193 1.03 7.72 -18.02
CA GLY A 193 0.99 9.18 -17.85
C GLY A 193 0.07 9.68 -16.73
N SER A 194 -0.85 8.84 -16.25
CA SER A 194 -1.77 9.15 -15.14
C SER A 194 -1.25 8.69 -13.77
N TYR A 195 -0.13 7.97 -13.72
CA TYR A 195 0.42 7.38 -12.50
C TYR A 195 1.84 7.83 -12.23
N THR A 196 2.20 7.96 -10.95
CA THR A 196 3.59 7.90 -10.53
C THR A 196 3.96 6.43 -10.35
N THR A 197 4.82 5.92 -11.24
CA THR A 197 5.13 4.51 -11.32
C THR A 197 6.51 4.19 -10.75
N PHE A 198 6.61 3.10 -10.00
CA PHE A 198 7.86 2.56 -9.49
C PHE A 198 8.08 1.15 -10.04
N HIS A 199 9.30 0.90 -10.44
CA HIS A 199 9.80 -0.44 -10.72
C HIS A 199 10.96 -0.73 -9.76
N VAL A 200 10.76 -1.65 -8.83
CA VAL A 200 11.75 -2.00 -7.83
C VAL A 200 12.31 -3.39 -8.14
N ASP A 201 13.51 -3.39 -8.71
CA ASP A 201 14.27 -4.60 -8.96
C ASP A 201 14.84 -5.15 -7.65
N GLY A 202 14.55 -6.42 -7.33
CA GLY A 202 15.02 -7.07 -6.11
C GLY A 202 16.54 -7.10 -5.96
N ARG A 203 17.29 -7.13 -7.08
CA ARG A 203 18.76 -7.06 -7.06
C ARG A 203 19.30 -5.77 -6.45
N ASN A 204 18.52 -4.71 -6.52
CA ASN A 204 18.86 -3.39 -5.97
C ASN A 204 18.28 -3.16 -4.56
N SER A 205 17.68 -4.18 -3.95
CA SER A 205 17.10 -4.13 -2.62
C SER A 205 18.00 -4.83 -1.60
N SER A 206 18.38 -4.13 -0.53
CA SER A 206 19.12 -4.73 0.58
C SER A 206 18.34 -5.81 1.35
N ARG A 207 17.04 -5.96 1.05
CA ARG A 207 16.13 -6.93 1.68
C ARG A 207 16.10 -8.27 0.95
N VAL A 208 16.54 -8.30 -0.31
CA VAL A 208 16.62 -9.50 -1.15
C VAL A 208 18.04 -10.03 -1.09
N SER A 209 18.22 -11.28 -0.67
CA SER A 209 19.56 -11.87 -0.59
C SER A 209 20.09 -12.24 -1.98
N ASP A 210 21.39 -12.06 -2.17
CA ASP A 210 22.10 -12.49 -3.38
C ASP A 210 21.91 -13.99 -3.67
N ASP A 211 21.83 -14.79 -2.61
CA ASP A 211 21.64 -16.24 -2.74
C ASP A 211 20.25 -16.60 -3.26
N PHE A 212 19.20 -15.83 -2.90
CA PHE A 212 17.89 -16.00 -3.51
C PHE A 212 17.93 -15.68 -5.00
N VAL A 213 18.55 -14.57 -5.39
CA VAL A 213 18.72 -14.17 -6.79
C VAL A 213 19.46 -15.24 -7.59
N LYS A 214 20.61 -15.72 -7.07
CA LYS A 214 21.39 -16.81 -7.69
C LYS A 214 20.56 -18.09 -7.83
N THR A 215 19.79 -18.44 -6.82
CA THR A 215 18.93 -19.64 -6.85
C THR A 215 17.90 -19.54 -7.97
N ILE A 216 17.21 -18.38 -8.09
CA ILE A 216 16.23 -18.19 -9.17
C ILE A 216 16.89 -18.23 -10.55
N ILE A 217 18.07 -17.62 -10.72
CA ILE A 217 18.84 -17.69 -11.97
C ILE A 217 19.21 -19.13 -12.31
N GLN A 218 19.71 -19.89 -11.33
CA GLN A 218 20.11 -21.28 -11.52
C GLN A 218 18.94 -22.19 -11.90
N MET A 219 17.77 -21.97 -11.29
CA MET A 219 16.58 -22.81 -11.51
C MET A 219 15.85 -22.50 -12.82
N TYR A 220 15.81 -21.22 -13.21
CA TYR A 220 14.92 -20.76 -14.28
C TYR A 220 15.64 -20.00 -15.39
N GLY A 221 16.86 -19.51 -15.18
CA GLY A 221 17.57 -18.61 -16.07
C GLY A 221 17.23 -17.14 -15.86
N GLU A 222 18.20 -16.25 -16.11
CA GLU A 222 18.02 -14.79 -15.92
C GLU A 222 17.03 -14.17 -16.93
N ASP A 223 16.92 -14.75 -18.13
CA ASP A 223 16.00 -14.27 -19.17
C ASP A 223 14.57 -14.83 -19.04
N SER A 224 14.30 -15.64 -18.02
CA SER A 224 12.99 -16.27 -17.83
C SER A 224 11.93 -15.28 -17.31
N ASP A 225 10.66 -15.54 -17.64
CA ASP A 225 9.54 -14.77 -17.07
C ASP A 225 9.45 -14.94 -15.54
N VAL A 226 9.86 -16.10 -15.03
CA VAL A 226 9.93 -16.35 -13.58
C VAL A 226 10.90 -15.40 -12.91
N PHE A 227 12.08 -15.18 -13.50
CA PHE A 227 13.06 -14.22 -12.98
C PHE A 227 12.51 -12.79 -13.05
N ARG A 228 11.93 -12.38 -14.18
CA ARG A 228 11.35 -11.04 -14.37
C ARG A 228 10.24 -10.74 -13.38
N VAL A 229 9.43 -11.73 -13.01
CA VAL A 229 8.32 -11.56 -12.06
C VAL A 229 8.80 -11.60 -10.62
N ARG A 230 9.75 -12.46 -10.28
CA ARG A 230 10.15 -12.71 -8.88
C ARG A 230 11.30 -11.83 -8.40
N VAL A 231 12.14 -11.35 -9.31
CA VAL A 231 13.37 -10.61 -8.97
C VAL A 231 13.41 -9.24 -9.63
N ALA A 232 13.26 -9.15 -10.96
CA ALA A 232 13.49 -7.94 -11.74
C ALA A 232 12.29 -7.00 -11.87
#